data_2b3b4c7ea1b7c213de9abdb72b93eb02
#
_entry.id   2b3b4c7ea1b7c213de9abdb72b93eb02
#
_cell.length_a   1.000
_cell.length_b   1.000
_cell.length_c   1.000
_cell.angle_alpha   90.00
_cell.angle_beta   90.00
_cell.angle_gamma   90.00
#
_symmetry.space_group_name_H-M   'P 1'
#
loop_
_entity.id
_entity.type
_entity.pdbx_description
1 polymer ?
#
loop_
_entity_poly.entity_id
_entity_poly.type
_entity_poly.pdbx_seq_one_letter_code
_entity_poly.pdbx_strand_id
1 'polypeptide(L)'
;MLFMKKTQTKILLVDDEPDILEIVGYNLAQEGYQIVTASNGKDAIAKAQKELPELIIMDVMMAEMDGMEACEHIRKIPELNNVIITFLTARSEDYSQVAGFDAGADDYITKPIKPKLLVSKVKALLRRLKEQEVVTDTINVGGIEINREEYKIIIGNVEIALPRKEFELFYLLASKPGKVFKRDEILDKVWGNEVVVGGRTIDVHIRKLREKIGEDLFKTIKGVGYKFEV
;
A
#
# COMPACT_ATOMS: atom_id res chain seq x y z
N MET A 1 -6.15 23.92 -28.56
CA MET A 1 -5.12 23.11 -27.88
C MET A 1 -5.42 23.18 -26.41
N LEU A 2 -6.25 22.23 -25.89
CA LEU A 2 -6.60 22.19 -24.47
C LEU A 2 -5.38 21.66 -23.71
N PHE A 3 -4.75 22.51 -22.92
CA PHE A 3 -3.79 22.09 -21.91
C PHE A 3 -4.57 21.28 -20.83
N MET A 4 -4.51 19.97 -20.88
CA MET A 4 -4.90 19.15 -19.72
C MET A 4 -4.00 19.60 -18.56
N LYS A 5 -4.58 20.27 -17.56
CA LYS A 5 -3.92 20.52 -16.28
C LYS A 5 -3.51 19.16 -15.72
N LYS A 6 -2.21 18.91 -15.69
CA LYS A 6 -1.66 17.74 -15.00
C LYS A 6 -2.11 17.85 -13.54
N THR A 7 -3.03 17.02 -13.11
CA THR A 7 -3.48 16.99 -11.72
C THR A 7 -2.26 16.74 -10.86
N GLN A 8 -2.00 17.68 -9.94
CA GLN A 8 -0.85 17.59 -9.05
C GLN A 8 -1.09 16.47 -8.05
N THR A 9 -0.17 15.53 -7.94
CA THR A 9 -0.27 14.40 -6.99
C THR A 9 -0.46 14.92 -5.57
N LYS A 10 -1.52 14.46 -4.90
CA LYS A 10 -1.90 14.89 -3.57
C LYS A 10 -1.43 13.90 -2.51
N ILE A 11 -0.77 14.41 -1.49
CA ILE A 11 -0.26 13.64 -0.35
C ILE A 11 -0.93 14.13 0.93
N LEU A 12 -1.54 13.21 1.69
CA LEU A 12 -2.01 13.48 3.04
C LEU A 12 -0.90 13.12 4.03
N LEU A 13 -0.43 14.10 4.78
CA LEU A 13 0.57 13.95 5.84
C LEU A 13 -0.12 14.03 7.19
N VAL A 14 0.06 13.00 8.02
CA VAL A 14 -0.61 12.86 9.32
C VAL A 14 0.42 12.65 10.42
N ASP A 15 0.49 13.58 11.34
CA ASP A 15 1.39 13.52 12.50
C ASP A 15 0.85 14.48 13.56
N ASP A 16 0.93 14.15 14.84
CA ASP A 16 0.51 15.04 15.93
C ASP A 16 1.59 16.05 16.32
N GLU A 17 2.81 15.91 15.78
CA GLU A 17 3.92 16.86 15.92
C GLU A 17 3.87 17.92 14.80
N PRO A 18 3.53 19.21 15.07
CA PRO A 18 3.44 20.25 14.05
C PRO A 18 4.76 20.47 13.29
N ASP A 19 5.90 20.33 13.97
CA ASP A 19 7.22 20.48 13.37
C ASP A 19 7.49 19.43 12.30
N ILE A 20 7.01 18.18 12.49
CA ILE A 20 7.11 17.11 11.50
C ILE A 20 6.25 17.46 10.27
N LEU A 21 5.00 17.90 10.50
CA LEU A 21 4.12 18.32 9.41
C LEU A 21 4.73 19.45 8.59
N GLU A 22 5.35 20.45 9.24
CA GLU A 22 5.99 21.58 8.56
C GLU A 22 7.22 21.13 7.75
N ILE A 23 8.17 20.42 8.39
CA ILE A 23 9.43 20.01 7.75
C ILE A 23 9.16 19.04 6.59
N VAL A 24 8.37 18.01 6.81
CA VAL A 24 8.06 17.01 5.80
C VAL A 24 7.21 17.62 4.69
N GLY A 25 6.19 18.38 5.06
CA GLY A 25 5.30 19.06 4.12
C GLY A 25 6.05 20.02 3.22
N TYR A 26 6.95 20.85 3.77
CA TYR A 26 7.80 21.76 2.99
C TYR A 26 8.65 21.01 1.96
N ASN A 27 9.36 19.96 2.38
CA ASN A 27 10.23 19.19 1.46
C ASN A 27 9.44 18.53 0.33
N LEU A 28 8.26 17.98 0.60
CA LEU A 28 7.41 17.37 -0.42
C LEU A 28 6.78 18.42 -1.33
N ALA A 29 6.37 19.57 -0.81
CA ALA A 29 5.83 20.66 -1.62
C ALA A 29 6.88 21.23 -2.60
N GLN A 30 8.17 21.29 -2.22
CA GLN A 30 9.27 21.68 -3.12
C GLN A 30 9.43 20.72 -4.31
N GLU A 31 9.02 19.47 -4.17
CA GLU A 31 9.01 18.48 -5.24
C GLU A 31 7.75 18.53 -6.12
N GLY A 32 6.87 19.49 -5.86
CA GLY A 32 5.68 19.76 -6.65
C GLY A 32 4.45 18.95 -6.23
N TYR A 33 4.44 18.33 -5.04
CA TYR A 33 3.26 17.66 -4.51
C TYR A 33 2.29 18.65 -3.84
N GLN A 34 1.00 18.36 -3.92
CA GLN A 34 -0.02 19.05 -3.13
C GLN A 34 -0.10 18.40 -1.76
N ILE A 35 0.15 19.14 -0.69
CA ILE A 35 0.16 18.62 0.67
C ILE A 35 -1.15 19.00 1.38
N VAL A 36 -1.77 18.00 1.97
CA VAL A 36 -2.86 18.13 2.95
C VAL A 36 -2.33 17.59 4.26
N THR A 37 -2.61 18.24 5.37
CA THR A 37 -2.13 17.82 6.69
C THR A 37 -3.28 17.44 7.61
N ALA A 38 -3.06 16.48 8.50
CA ALA A 38 -3.95 16.09 9.57
C ALA A 38 -3.14 15.88 10.86
N SER A 39 -3.73 16.12 12.03
CA SER A 39 -3.04 16.06 13.33
C SER A 39 -3.43 14.85 14.18
N ASN A 40 -4.32 13.98 13.71
CA ASN A 40 -4.73 12.75 14.37
C ASN A 40 -5.45 11.82 13.40
N GLY A 41 -5.74 10.58 13.81
CA GLY A 41 -6.38 9.58 12.98
C GLY A 41 -7.79 9.94 12.51
N LYS A 42 -8.60 10.61 13.35
CA LYS A 42 -9.97 11.01 12.97
C LYS A 42 -9.95 12.07 11.87
N ASP A 43 -9.10 13.09 12.00
CA ASP A 43 -8.91 14.14 11.00
C ASP A 43 -8.34 13.54 9.70
N ALA A 44 -7.45 12.55 9.82
CA ALA A 44 -6.90 11.82 8.68
C ALA A 44 -7.97 11.11 7.86
N ILE A 45 -8.90 10.38 8.49
CA ILE A 45 -10.01 9.69 7.82
C ILE A 45 -10.90 10.70 7.09
N ALA A 46 -11.32 11.78 7.77
CA ALA A 46 -12.19 12.80 7.19
C ALA A 46 -11.53 13.48 5.98
N LYS A 47 -10.24 13.82 6.08
CA LYS A 47 -9.49 14.43 4.99
C LYS A 47 -9.20 13.45 3.86
N ALA A 48 -8.90 12.20 4.14
CA ALA A 48 -8.71 11.17 3.13
C ALA A 48 -9.96 11.01 2.26
N GLN A 49 -11.15 10.93 2.87
CA GLN A 49 -12.43 10.83 2.15
C GLN A 49 -12.72 12.07 1.28
N LYS A 50 -12.44 13.26 1.82
CA LYS A 50 -12.73 14.52 1.12
C LYS A 50 -11.74 14.79 -0.01
N GLU A 51 -10.48 14.56 0.23
CA GLU A 51 -9.39 15.02 -0.63
C GLU A 51 -8.91 13.94 -1.61
N LEU A 52 -9.22 12.65 -1.37
CA LEU A 52 -8.85 11.48 -2.17
C LEU A 52 -7.36 11.51 -2.56
N PRO A 53 -6.43 11.48 -1.57
CA PRO A 53 -4.99 11.54 -1.86
C PRO A 53 -4.50 10.26 -2.53
N GLU A 54 -3.43 10.33 -3.30
CA GLU A 54 -2.75 9.17 -3.87
C GLU A 54 -1.80 8.48 -2.87
N LEU A 55 -1.32 9.24 -1.88
CA LEU A 55 -0.43 8.73 -0.83
C LEU A 55 -0.82 9.34 0.52
N ILE A 56 -0.84 8.50 1.54
CA ILE A 56 -0.97 8.92 2.95
C ILE A 56 0.34 8.55 3.66
N ILE A 57 0.98 9.52 4.29
CA ILE A 57 2.12 9.33 5.17
C ILE A 57 1.61 9.60 6.59
N MET A 58 1.62 8.61 7.46
CA MET A 58 0.92 8.69 8.74
C MET A 58 1.78 8.18 9.89
N ASP A 59 1.89 8.98 10.95
CA ASP A 59 2.50 8.49 12.17
C ASP A 59 1.68 7.36 12.78
N VAL A 60 2.37 6.39 13.35
CA VAL A 60 1.73 5.28 14.08
C VAL A 60 1.20 5.76 15.43
N MET A 61 2.01 6.54 16.17
CA MET A 61 1.73 6.92 17.55
C MET A 61 1.12 8.32 17.62
N MET A 62 -0.20 8.40 17.65
CA MET A 62 -0.92 9.67 17.79
C MET A 62 -1.97 9.58 18.90
N ALA A 63 -2.32 10.75 19.46
CA ALA A 63 -3.38 10.85 20.46
C ALA A 63 -4.77 10.60 19.84
N GLU A 64 -5.74 10.22 20.66
CA GLU A 64 -7.17 9.94 20.35
C GLU A 64 -7.39 8.71 19.47
N MET A 65 -6.80 8.65 18.29
CA MET A 65 -6.87 7.56 17.35
C MET A 65 -5.48 7.39 16.74
N ASP A 66 -4.88 6.24 16.92
CA ASP A 66 -3.56 5.95 16.38
C ASP A 66 -3.60 5.69 14.86
N GLY A 67 -2.40 5.65 14.24
CA GLY A 67 -2.32 5.51 12.80
C GLY A 67 -2.75 4.13 12.30
N MET A 68 -2.62 3.07 13.10
CA MET A 68 -3.04 1.72 12.71
C MET A 68 -4.57 1.64 12.67
N GLU A 69 -5.24 2.12 13.70
CA GLU A 69 -6.70 2.19 13.73
C GLU A 69 -7.24 3.06 12.59
N ALA A 70 -6.63 4.22 12.34
CA ALA A 70 -6.99 5.08 11.21
C ALA A 70 -6.81 4.37 9.86
N CYS A 71 -5.72 3.62 9.68
CA CYS A 71 -5.46 2.84 8.49
C CYS A 71 -6.54 1.78 8.24
N GLU A 72 -6.91 1.03 9.26
CA GLU A 72 -8.01 0.05 9.17
C GLU A 72 -9.34 0.67 8.77
N HIS A 73 -9.65 1.86 9.28
CA HIS A 73 -10.84 2.60 8.88
C HIS A 73 -10.76 3.09 7.43
N ILE A 74 -9.63 3.64 7.01
CA ILE A 74 -9.42 4.10 5.63
C ILE A 74 -9.54 2.93 4.65
N ARG A 75 -9.02 1.75 4.98
CA ARG A 75 -9.11 0.55 4.15
C ARG A 75 -10.53 -0.01 3.98
N LYS A 76 -11.48 0.39 4.82
CA LYS A 76 -12.91 0.04 4.68
C LYS A 76 -13.66 0.98 3.73
N ILE A 77 -13.02 2.05 3.24
CA ILE A 77 -13.61 3.03 2.33
C ILE A 77 -13.28 2.63 0.89
N PRO A 78 -14.27 2.25 0.06
CA PRO A 78 -14.03 1.72 -1.28
C PRO A 78 -13.23 2.67 -2.17
N GLU A 79 -13.48 3.97 -2.10
CA GLU A 79 -12.82 5.00 -2.91
C GLU A 79 -11.33 5.16 -2.57
N LEU A 80 -10.90 4.64 -1.42
CA LEU A 80 -9.52 4.71 -0.91
C LEU A 80 -8.79 3.36 -0.97
N ASN A 81 -9.36 2.33 -1.60
CA ASN A 81 -8.73 1.01 -1.70
C ASN A 81 -7.34 1.06 -2.33
N ASN A 82 -7.14 1.94 -3.31
CA ASN A 82 -5.89 2.05 -4.06
C ASN A 82 -4.93 3.12 -3.50
N VAL A 83 -5.31 3.85 -2.45
CA VAL A 83 -4.41 4.81 -1.82
C VAL A 83 -3.21 4.09 -1.21
N ILE A 84 -2.01 4.61 -1.45
CA ILE A 84 -0.82 4.10 -0.77
C ILE A 84 -0.80 4.65 0.65
N ILE A 85 -0.63 3.77 1.64
CA ILE A 85 -0.46 4.17 3.04
C ILE A 85 0.93 3.73 3.50
N THR A 86 1.75 4.69 3.93
CA THR A 86 3.05 4.43 4.54
C THR A 86 3.09 4.99 5.96
N PHE A 87 3.56 4.19 6.90
CA PHE A 87 3.68 4.64 8.27
C PHE A 87 5.01 5.34 8.53
N LEU A 88 4.97 6.36 9.41
CA LEU A 88 6.12 6.89 10.11
C LEU A 88 6.26 6.16 11.44
N THR A 89 7.41 5.58 11.75
CA THR A 89 7.60 4.79 12.97
C THR A 89 8.95 5.04 13.61
N ALA A 90 8.98 5.05 14.93
CA ALA A 90 10.24 4.99 15.67
C ALA A 90 10.85 3.57 15.54
N ARG A 91 12.14 3.47 15.41
CA ARG A 91 12.96 2.34 14.95
C ARG A 91 12.87 1.02 15.75
N SER A 92 12.06 0.87 16.74
CA SER A 92 12.37 -0.12 17.78
C SER A 92 11.59 -1.44 17.78
N GLU A 93 10.60 -1.68 16.93
CA GLU A 93 9.82 -2.91 17.11
C GLU A 93 9.41 -3.58 15.80
N ASP A 94 10.01 -4.76 15.52
CA ASP A 94 9.51 -5.72 14.52
C ASP A 94 8.01 -5.98 14.66
N TYR A 95 7.47 -5.88 15.88
CA TYR A 95 6.06 -6.05 16.19
C TYR A 95 5.19 -4.92 15.61
N SER A 96 5.64 -3.66 15.71
CA SER A 96 4.91 -2.51 15.14
C SER A 96 4.81 -2.59 13.62
N GLN A 97 5.84 -3.13 12.95
CA GLN A 97 5.82 -3.30 11.51
C GLN A 97 4.83 -4.38 11.07
N VAL A 98 4.82 -5.53 11.76
CA VAL A 98 3.85 -6.60 11.49
C VAL A 98 2.42 -6.13 11.74
N ALA A 99 2.17 -5.47 12.86
CA ALA A 99 0.86 -4.90 13.17
C ALA A 99 0.42 -3.83 12.16
N GLY A 100 1.35 -2.98 11.70
CA GLY A 100 1.07 -1.98 10.67
C GLY A 100 0.67 -2.59 9.32
N PHE A 101 1.31 -3.69 8.91
CA PHE A 101 0.89 -4.42 7.71
C PHE A 101 -0.43 -5.16 7.93
N ASP A 102 -0.68 -5.67 9.14
CA ASP A 102 -1.99 -6.23 9.51
C ASP A 102 -3.10 -5.19 9.43
N ALA A 103 -2.82 -3.93 9.78
CA ALA A 103 -3.73 -2.80 9.59
C ALA A 103 -3.94 -2.40 8.12
N GLY A 104 -3.11 -2.90 7.19
CA GLY A 104 -3.26 -2.66 5.76
C GLY A 104 -2.32 -1.60 5.16
N ALA A 105 -1.24 -1.25 5.84
CA ALA A 105 -0.21 -0.35 5.29
C ALA A 105 0.57 -1.02 4.15
N ASP A 106 1.05 -0.20 3.21
CA ASP A 106 1.85 -0.65 2.06
C ASP A 106 3.35 -0.62 2.33
N ASP A 107 3.79 0.28 3.21
CA ASP A 107 5.20 0.50 3.52
C ASP A 107 5.36 1.24 4.85
N TYR A 108 6.62 1.43 5.30
CA TYR A 108 6.95 2.23 6.46
C TYR A 108 8.22 3.06 6.26
N ILE A 109 8.33 4.15 7.00
CA ILE A 109 9.49 5.05 7.03
C ILE A 109 9.92 5.21 8.49
N THR A 110 11.17 4.94 8.80
CA THR A 110 11.68 5.05 10.17
C THR A 110 12.03 6.49 10.52
N LYS A 111 11.61 6.96 11.69
CA LYS A 111 12.11 8.18 12.33
C LYS A 111 13.53 7.90 12.91
N PRO A 112 14.52 8.84 12.90
CA PRO A 112 14.38 10.22 12.44
C PRO A 112 14.33 10.34 10.91
N ILE A 113 13.44 11.21 10.42
CA ILE A 113 13.18 11.37 9.02
C ILE A 113 14.31 12.17 8.36
N LYS A 114 15.00 11.55 7.40
CA LYS A 114 15.97 12.24 6.54
C LYS A 114 15.24 12.77 5.29
N PRO A 115 15.12 14.10 5.09
CA PRO A 115 14.28 14.67 4.02
C PRO A 115 14.57 14.11 2.63
N LYS A 116 15.85 13.98 2.26
CA LYS A 116 16.24 13.41 0.96
C LYS A 116 15.81 11.96 0.78
N LEU A 117 15.91 11.15 1.83
CA LEU A 117 15.49 9.74 1.80
C LEU A 117 13.97 9.63 1.71
N LEU A 118 13.24 10.45 2.46
CA LEU A 118 11.78 10.53 2.39
C LEU A 118 11.31 10.86 0.97
N VAL A 119 11.86 11.93 0.38
CA VAL A 119 11.51 12.35 -0.99
C VAL A 119 11.79 11.23 -1.99
N SER A 120 12.95 10.58 -1.89
CA SER A 120 13.30 9.45 -2.77
C SER A 120 12.29 8.31 -2.63
N LYS A 121 11.91 7.98 -1.40
CA LYS A 121 10.95 6.91 -1.09
C LYS A 121 9.54 7.24 -1.60
N VAL A 122 9.08 8.47 -1.39
CA VAL A 122 7.80 8.96 -1.92
C VAL A 122 7.77 8.90 -3.45
N LYS A 123 8.85 9.34 -4.12
CA LYS A 123 8.97 9.23 -5.58
C LYS A 123 8.89 7.77 -6.06
N ALA A 124 9.56 6.85 -5.37
CA ALA A 124 9.52 5.44 -5.70
C ALA A 124 8.12 4.83 -5.53
N LEU A 125 7.43 5.15 -4.42
CA LEU A 125 6.05 4.69 -4.18
C LEU A 125 5.08 5.21 -5.24
N LEU A 126 5.14 6.51 -5.58
CA LEU A 126 4.25 7.13 -6.56
C LEU A 126 4.59 6.76 -8.01
N ARG A 127 5.86 6.47 -8.34
CA ARG A 127 6.25 5.99 -9.68
C ARG A 127 5.54 4.68 -10.02
N ARG A 128 5.42 3.78 -9.07
CA ARG A 128 4.72 2.49 -9.25
C ARG A 128 3.23 2.67 -9.55
N LEU A 129 2.59 3.72 -9.04
CA LEU A 129 1.22 4.08 -9.45
C LEU A 129 1.14 4.39 -10.95
N LYS A 130 2.15 5.08 -11.49
CA LYS A 130 2.15 5.54 -12.89
C LYS A 130 2.62 4.48 -13.89
N GLU A 131 3.53 3.61 -13.52
CA GLU A 131 4.07 2.56 -14.39
C GLU A 131 3.06 1.42 -14.62
N GLN A 132 2.00 1.34 -13.80
CA GLN A 132 0.94 0.35 -13.92
C GLN A 132 -0.22 0.77 -14.87
N GLU A 133 -0.23 2.01 -15.37
CA GLU A 133 -1.29 2.50 -16.29
C GLU A 133 -1.20 1.95 -17.73
N VAL A 134 -0.28 1.04 -18.07
CA VAL A 134 -0.02 0.66 -19.49
C VAL A 134 0.02 -0.84 -19.78
N VAL A 135 -0.64 -1.69 -19.02
CA VAL A 135 -0.80 -3.10 -19.45
C VAL A 135 -2.24 -3.55 -19.22
N THR A 136 -2.97 -3.71 -20.32
CA THR A 136 -4.29 -4.37 -20.37
C THR A 136 -4.14 -5.86 -20.07
N ASP A 137 -4.03 -6.22 -18.81
CA ASP A 137 -3.87 -7.62 -18.41
C ASP A 137 -5.03 -8.07 -17.52
N THR A 138 -6.03 -8.65 -18.15
CA THR A 138 -7.04 -9.45 -17.43
C THR A 138 -6.54 -10.90 -17.38
N ILE A 139 -6.40 -11.45 -16.19
CA ILE A 139 -6.08 -12.86 -15.96
C ILE A 139 -7.37 -13.59 -15.62
N ASN A 140 -7.69 -14.64 -16.38
CA ASN A 140 -8.78 -15.55 -16.08
C ASN A 140 -8.20 -16.90 -15.68
N VAL A 141 -8.37 -17.30 -14.41
CA VAL A 141 -7.78 -18.52 -13.86
C VAL A 141 -8.68 -19.11 -12.78
N GLY A 142 -9.04 -20.39 -12.92
CA GLY A 142 -9.86 -21.13 -11.93
C GLY A 142 -11.21 -20.47 -11.63
N GLY A 143 -11.85 -19.81 -12.61
CA GLY A 143 -13.10 -19.09 -12.39
C GLY A 143 -12.94 -17.72 -11.69
N ILE A 144 -11.71 -17.26 -11.55
CA ILE A 144 -11.36 -15.94 -11.01
C ILE A 144 -10.93 -15.05 -12.17
N GLU A 145 -11.58 -13.90 -12.31
CA GLU A 145 -11.16 -12.84 -13.21
C GLU A 145 -10.43 -11.76 -12.41
N ILE A 146 -9.22 -11.41 -12.85
CA ILE A 146 -8.37 -10.40 -12.22
C ILE A 146 -8.10 -9.31 -13.25
N ASN A 147 -8.70 -8.16 -13.09
CA ASN A 147 -8.50 -6.99 -13.94
C ASN A 147 -7.51 -6.03 -13.26
N ARG A 148 -6.31 -5.94 -13.80
CA ARG A 148 -5.25 -5.10 -13.24
C ARG A 148 -5.47 -3.61 -13.46
N GLU A 149 -6.09 -3.22 -14.57
CA GLU A 149 -6.39 -1.80 -14.85
C GLU A 149 -7.38 -1.24 -13.84
N GLU A 150 -8.40 -2.02 -13.53
CA GLU A 150 -9.45 -1.60 -12.60
C GLU A 150 -9.17 -2.00 -11.15
N TYR A 151 -8.08 -2.72 -10.88
CA TYR A 151 -7.77 -3.31 -9.57
C TYR A 151 -8.93 -4.14 -9.02
N LYS A 152 -9.63 -4.84 -9.90
CA LYS A 152 -10.81 -5.64 -9.58
C LYS A 152 -10.53 -7.12 -9.66
N ILE A 153 -11.17 -7.84 -8.75
CA ILE A 153 -11.20 -9.30 -8.74
C ILE A 153 -12.66 -9.71 -8.73
N ILE A 154 -13.02 -10.61 -9.65
CA ILE A 154 -14.37 -11.17 -9.72
C ILE A 154 -14.26 -12.69 -9.53
N ILE A 155 -14.97 -13.20 -8.54
CA ILE A 155 -15.09 -14.65 -8.28
C ILE A 155 -16.56 -15.04 -8.41
N GLY A 156 -16.88 -15.85 -9.39
CA GLY A 156 -18.27 -16.06 -9.79
C GLY A 156 -18.87 -14.74 -10.29
N ASN A 157 -19.84 -14.18 -9.58
CA ASN A 157 -20.43 -12.87 -9.91
C ASN A 157 -20.20 -11.85 -8.77
N VAL A 158 -19.23 -12.10 -7.89
CA VAL A 158 -18.96 -11.25 -6.72
C VAL A 158 -17.65 -10.51 -6.94
N GLU A 159 -17.69 -9.19 -6.87
CA GLU A 159 -16.51 -8.34 -6.87
C GLU A 159 -15.86 -8.34 -5.47
N ILE A 160 -14.55 -8.60 -5.41
CA ILE A 160 -13.76 -8.60 -4.19
C ILE A 160 -12.77 -7.45 -4.25
N ALA A 161 -12.91 -6.51 -3.33
CA ALA A 161 -11.97 -5.41 -3.16
C ALA A 161 -10.77 -5.84 -2.31
N LEU A 162 -9.58 -5.64 -2.84
CA LEU A 162 -8.32 -5.86 -2.11
C LEU A 162 -7.53 -4.56 -2.00
N PRO A 163 -6.88 -4.31 -0.84
CA PRO A 163 -5.84 -3.30 -0.76
C PRO A 163 -4.76 -3.55 -1.81
N ARG A 164 -4.14 -2.46 -2.28
CA ARG A 164 -3.21 -2.49 -3.40
C ARG A 164 -2.15 -3.59 -3.32
N LYS A 165 -1.47 -3.76 -2.18
CA LYS A 165 -0.40 -4.76 -2.04
C LYS A 165 -0.91 -6.19 -2.00
N GLU A 166 -2.11 -6.42 -1.47
CA GLU A 166 -2.77 -7.72 -1.56
C GLU A 166 -3.11 -8.03 -3.02
N PHE A 167 -3.65 -7.05 -3.75
CA PHE A 167 -3.96 -7.20 -5.17
C PHE A 167 -2.70 -7.53 -5.99
N GLU A 168 -1.62 -6.73 -5.87
CA GLU A 168 -0.37 -6.93 -6.61
C GLU A 168 0.28 -8.29 -6.30
N LEU A 169 0.23 -8.72 -5.04
CA LEU A 169 0.72 -10.03 -4.64
C LEU A 169 -0.11 -11.14 -5.28
N PHE A 170 -1.44 -11.03 -5.24
CA PHE A 170 -2.32 -12.00 -5.87
C PHE A 170 -2.11 -12.05 -7.38
N TYR A 171 -2.11 -10.88 -8.05
CA TYR A 171 -1.87 -10.77 -9.48
C TYR A 171 -0.53 -11.43 -9.88
N LEU A 172 0.55 -11.17 -9.14
CA LEU A 172 1.85 -11.79 -9.38
C LEU A 172 1.77 -13.32 -9.31
N LEU A 173 1.15 -13.86 -8.26
CA LEU A 173 1.07 -15.31 -8.08
C LEU A 173 0.14 -15.95 -9.12
N ALA A 174 -0.99 -15.32 -9.45
CA ALA A 174 -1.95 -15.78 -10.44
C ALA A 174 -1.46 -15.65 -11.88
N SER A 175 -0.49 -14.77 -12.16
CA SER A 175 0.09 -14.60 -13.50
C SER A 175 0.80 -15.86 -14.02
N LYS A 176 1.22 -16.76 -13.13
CA LYS A 176 1.86 -18.02 -13.47
C LYS A 176 1.42 -19.12 -12.46
N PRO A 177 0.22 -19.68 -12.62
CA PRO A 177 -0.29 -20.72 -11.73
C PRO A 177 0.67 -21.91 -11.65
N GLY A 178 0.84 -22.47 -10.46
CA GLY A 178 1.76 -23.58 -10.19
C GLY A 178 3.24 -23.17 -10.05
N LYS A 179 3.65 -21.98 -10.53
CA LYS A 179 5.02 -21.48 -10.32
C LYS A 179 5.23 -21.10 -8.86
N VAL A 180 6.36 -21.56 -8.29
CA VAL A 180 6.83 -21.11 -6.99
C VAL A 180 7.59 -19.81 -7.16
N PHE A 181 7.09 -18.73 -6.56
CA PHE A 181 7.79 -17.45 -6.45
C PHE A 181 8.58 -17.44 -5.14
N LYS A 182 9.88 -17.15 -5.23
CA LYS A 182 10.73 -17.00 -4.05
C LYS A 182 10.37 -15.73 -3.30
N ARG A 183 10.64 -15.70 -1.98
CA ARG A 183 10.35 -14.52 -1.14
C ARG A 183 11.01 -13.26 -1.66
N ASP A 184 12.29 -13.32 -2.03
CA ASP A 184 13.02 -12.16 -2.56
C ASP A 184 12.44 -11.69 -3.91
N GLU A 185 12.03 -12.64 -4.79
CA GLU A 185 11.36 -12.31 -6.06
C GLU A 185 10.01 -11.61 -5.82
N ILE A 186 9.25 -12.06 -4.81
CA ILE A 186 7.98 -11.43 -4.42
C ILE A 186 8.21 -10.02 -3.88
N LEU A 187 9.19 -9.87 -2.96
CA LEU A 187 9.52 -8.55 -2.39
C LEU A 187 9.92 -7.56 -3.47
N ASP A 188 10.82 -7.96 -4.36
CA ASP A 188 11.29 -7.13 -5.46
C ASP A 188 10.14 -6.68 -6.37
N LYS A 189 9.28 -7.62 -6.80
CA LYS A 189 8.22 -7.35 -7.77
C LYS A 189 7.03 -6.59 -7.18
N VAL A 190 6.65 -6.85 -5.93
CA VAL A 190 5.47 -6.25 -5.29
C VAL A 190 5.85 -4.99 -4.50
N TRP A 191 6.97 -5.01 -3.77
CA TRP A 191 7.43 -3.88 -2.96
C TRP A 191 8.61 -3.12 -3.59
N GLY A 192 9.44 -3.80 -4.42
CA GLY A 192 10.61 -3.26 -5.12
C GLY A 192 11.86 -3.22 -4.25
N ASN A 193 13.01 -3.04 -4.89
CA ASN A 193 14.33 -3.15 -4.26
C ASN A 193 14.68 -2.03 -3.27
N GLU A 194 13.95 -0.92 -3.28
CA GLU A 194 14.22 0.23 -2.41
C GLU A 194 13.47 0.17 -1.07
N VAL A 195 12.65 -0.87 -0.88
CA VAL A 195 11.80 -1.04 0.30
C VAL A 195 12.45 -2.02 1.26
N VAL A 196 12.80 -1.56 2.45
CA VAL A 196 13.33 -2.41 3.51
C VAL A 196 12.15 -3.04 4.27
N VAL A 197 11.48 -4.00 3.63
CA VAL A 197 10.47 -4.84 4.29
C VAL A 197 11.02 -6.24 4.51
N GLY A 198 10.77 -6.82 5.68
CA GLY A 198 11.17 -8.19 5.99
C GLY A 198 10.28 -9.24 5.32
N GLY A 199 10.77 -10.47 5.21
CA GLY A 199 10.00 -11.59 4.64
C GLY A 199 8.66 -11.87 5.35
N ARG A 200 8.49 -11.44 6.61
CA ARG A 200 7.22 -11.54 7.36
C ARG A 200 6.09 -10.73 6.74
N THR A 201 6.40 -9.65 6.02
CA THR A 201 5.41 -8.84 5.28
C THR A 201 4.59 -9.68 4.30
N ILE A 202 5.27 -10.57 3.56
CA ILE A 202 4.60 -11.47 2.61
C ILE A 202 3.64 -12.40 3.34
N ASP A 203 4.05 -12.95 4.50
CA ASP A 203 3.25 -13.92 5.26
C ASP A 203 1.91 -13.30 5.71
N VAL A 204 1.94 -12.05 6.14
CA VAL A 204 0.75 -11.29 6.53
C VAL A 204 -0.21 -11.13 5.35
N HIS A 205 0.29 -10.69 4.20
CA HIS A 205 -0.54 -10.48 3.01
C HIS A 205 -1.08 -11.81 2.45
N ILE A 206 -0.29 -12.88 2.48
CA ILE A 206 -0.77 -14.22 2.10
C ILE A 206 -1.90 -14.70 3.03
N ARG A 207 -1.78 -14.45 4.34
CA ARG A 207 -2.85 -14.79 5.29
C ARG A 207 -4.15 -14.06 4.91
N LYS A 208 -4.08 -12.74 4.66
CA LYS A 208 -5.25 -11.93 4.27
C LYS A 208 -5.85 -12.37 2.93
N LEU A 209 -5.02 -12.73 1.96
CA LEU A 209 -5.48 -13.28 0.70
C LEU A 209 -6.23 -14.60 0.89
N ARG A 210 -5.73 -15.51 1.74
CA ARG A 210 -6.41 -16.74 2.09
C ARG A 210 -7.79 -16.51 2.71
N GLU A 211 -7.87 -15.57 3.63
CA GLU A 211 -9.13 -15.19 4.30
C GLU A 211 -10.16 -14.63 3.32
N LYS A 212 -9.73 -13.87 2.30
CA LYS A 212 -10.63 -13.16 1.36
C LYS A 212 -10.95 -13.95 0.09
N ILE A 213 -10.00 -14.70 -0.43
CA ILE A 213 -10.10 -15.39 -1.74
C ILE A 213 -10.32 -16.89 -1.57
N GLY A 214 -9.62 -17.50 -0.62
CA GLY A 214 -9.69 -18.93 -0.36
C GLY A 214 -8.36 -19.51 0.11
N GLU A 215 -8.42 -20.32 1.16
CA GLU A 215 -7.22 -20.85 1.83
C GLU A 215 -6.43 -21.82 0.93
N ASP A 216 -7.14 -22.59 0.13
CA ASP A 216 -6.55 -23.65 -0.70
C ASP A 216 -5.81 -23.16 -1.94
N LEU A 217 -6.07 -21.92 -2.37
CA LEU A 217 -5.48 -21.35 -3.59
C LEU A 217 -4.02 -20.90 -3.42
N PHE A 218 -3.60 -20.58 -2.19
CA PHE A 218 -2.26 -20.09 -1.90
C PHE A 218 -1.45 -21.12 -1.14
N LYS A 219 -0.57 -21.83 -1.81
CA LYS A 219 0.27 -22.88 -1.18
C LYS A 219 1.61 -22.30 -0.72
N THR A 220 1.99 -22.62 0.51
CA THR A 220 3.31 -22.30 1.06
C THR A 220 4.30 -23.40 0.74
N ILE A 221 5.40 -23.05 0.09
CA ILE A 221 6.55 -23.96 -0.10
C ILE A 221 7.57 -23.60 0.98
N LYS A 222 7.62 -24.43 2.01
CA LYS A 222 8.36 -24.18 3.24
C LYS A 222 9.84 -23.86 2.94
N GLY A 223 10.35 -22.75 3.47
CA GLY A 223 11.72 -22.30 3.25
C GLY A 223 12.01 -21.70 1.86
N VAL A 224 11.03 -21.67 0.94
CA VAL A 224 11.22 -21.16 -0.44
C VAL A 224 10.35 -19.96 -0.73
N GLY A 225 9.02 -20.11 -0.67
CA GLY A 225 8.11 -19.03 -1.05
C GLY A 225 6.66 -19.51 -1.19
N TYR A 226 5.95 -18.94 -2.15
CA TYR A 226 4.53 -19.16 -2.36
C TYR A 226 4.20 -19.45 -3.81
N LYS A 227 3.11 -20.19 -4.04
CA LYS A 227 2.50 -20.38 -5.36
C LYS A 227 0.98 -20.26 -5.27
N PHE A 228 0.38 -19.87 -6.39
CA PHE A 228 -1.05 -19.93 -6.61
C PHE A 228 -1.38 -21.22 -7.37
N GLU A 229 -2.44 -21.93 -6.97
CA GLU A 229 -2.84 -23.21 -7.55
C GLU A 229 -4.37 -23.28 -7.54
N VAL A 230 -4.98 -23.68 -8.66
CA VAL A 230 -6.43 -23.90 -8.87
C VAL A 230 -6.70 -25.36 -9.16
#